data_dd74facf763c8887f517b0a851ca0190
#
_entry.id   dd74facf763c8887f517b0a851ca0190
#
_cell.length_a   1.000
_cell.length_b   1.000
_cell.length_c   1.000
_cell.angle_alpha   90.00
_cell.angle_beta   90.00
_cell.angle_gamma   90.00
#
_symmetry.space_group_name_H-M   'P 1'
#
loop_
_entity.id
_entity.type
_entity.pdbx_description
1 polymer ?
#
loop_
_entity_poly.entity_id
_entity_poly.type
_entity_poly.pdbx_seq_one_letter_code
_entity_poly.pdbx_strand_id
1 'polypeptide(L)'
;RVGGGIFTKSADVGADLVGKVEAGIPEDDPRNPAVIADNVGDNVGDVAGMGSDIFESYCGAMIASMALAASMSMASLESLGGDRGVLQFMPLALASTGLVCSLLGILSVRMFANKSADVALRFGTIGSSVVFIAAAYFVITSMGATSGVWFAVLVGAIGGIVVGLVTEY
;
A
#
# COMPACT_ATOMS: atom_id res chain seq x y z
N ARG A 1 7.27 -8.47 -10.44
CA ARG A 1 6.12 -9.23 -9.94
C ARG A 1 6.00 -10.63 -10.54
N VAL A 2 5.98 -10.77 -11.87
CA VAL A 2 5.84 -12.08 -12.52
C VAL A 2 6.96 -13.05 -12.12
N GLY A 3 8.23 -12.62 -12.18
CA GLY A 3 9.37 -13.44 -11.77
C GLY A 3 9.32 -13.84 -10.29
N GLY A 4 8.96 -12.92 -9.40
CA GLY A 4 8.75 -13.20 -7.98
C GLY A 4 7.64 -14.21 -7.76
N GLY A 5 6.48 -14.05 -8.41
CA GLY A 5 5.36 -14.98 -8.30
C GLY A 5 5.67 -16.40 -8.81
N ILE A 6 6.44 -16.50 -9.90
CA ILE A 6 6.91 -17.81 -10.40
C ILE A 6 7.84 -18.47 -9.38
N PHE A 7 8.76 -17.71 -8.79
CA PHE A 7 9.68 -18.22 -7.78
C PHE A 7 8.94 -18.72 -6.54
N THR A 8 8.02 -17.90 -5.99
CA THR A 8 7.18 -18.27 -4.84
C THR A 8 6.40 -19.55 -5.11
N LYS A 9 5.70 -19.61 -6.24
CA LYS A 9 4.88 -20.77 -6.55
C LYS A 9 5.71 -22.05 -6.79
N SER A 10 6.88 -21.90 -7.36
CA SER A 10 7.79 -23.05 -7.54
C SER A 10 8.34 -23.56 -6.21
N ALA A 11 8.62 -22.67 -5.26
CA ALA A 11 9.07 -23.05 -3.92
C ALA A 11 7.98 -23.74 -3.11
N ASP A 12 6.75 -23.18 -3.11
CA ASP A 12 5.55 -23.73 -2.47
C ASP A 12 5.24 -25.15 -2.97
N VAL A 13 5.08 -25.32 -4.29
CA VAL A 13 4.82 -26.64 -4.89
C VAL A 13 5.97 -27.62 -4.64
N GLY A 14 7.22 -27.17 -4.66
CA GLY A 14 8.38 -27.98 -4.35
C GLY A 14 8.39 -28.44 -2.90
N ALA A 15 8.07 -27.59 -1.95
CA ALA A 15 7.97 -27.91 -0.54
C ALA A 15 6.85 -28.94 -0.27
N ASP A 16 5.70 -28.77 -0.93
CA ASP A 16 4.58 -29.70 -0.87
C ASP A 16 4.93 -31.08 -1.39
N LEU A 17 5.57 -31.17 -2.55
CA LEU A 17 5.97 -32.45 -3.12
C LEU A 17 6.95 -33.19 -2.23
N VAL A 18 7.96 -32.54 -1.73
CA VAL A 18 8.95 -33.14 -0.83
C VAL A 18 8.30 -33.57 0.50
N GLY A 19 7.48 -32.71 1.08
CA GLY A 19 6.85 -33.00 2.37
C GLY A 19 5.77 -34.09 2.25
N LYS A 20 4.73 -33.83 1.49
CA LYS A 20 3.53 -34.70 1.42
C LYS A 20 3.77 -35.98 0.61
N VAL A 21 4.47 -35.91 -0.52
CA VAL A 21 4.58 -37.04 -1.44
C VAL A 21 5.79 -37.91 -1.13
N GLU A 22 6.97 -37.31 -0.95
CA GLU A 22 8.19 -38.09 -0.71
C GLU A 22 8.38 -38.47 0.75
N ALA A 23 8.22 -37.53 1.69
CA ALA A 23 8.49 -37.77 3.09
C ALA A 23 7.25 -38.19 3.92
N GLY A 24 6.03 -38.00 3.39
CA GLY A 24 4.78 -38.32 4.07
C GLY A 24 4.56 -37.54 5.37
N ILE A 25 5.07 -36.33 5.46
CA ILE A 25 4.98 -35.42 6.61
C ILE A 25 4.06 -34.23 6.27
N PRO A 26 3.52 -33.52 7.28
CA PRO A 26 2.74 -32.30 7.08
C PRO A 26 3.53 -31.23 6.29
N GLU A 27 2.80 -30.36 5.62
CA GLU A 27 3.31 -29.30 4.74
C GLU A 27 4.38 -28.43 5.43
N ASP A 28 4.05 -27.90 6.59
CA ASP A 28 4.93 -26.99 7.36
C ASP A 28 5.79 -27.71 8.42
N ASP A 29 6.06 -29.00 8.22
CA ASP A 29 6.87 -29.75 9.19
C ASP A 29 8.33 -29.24 9.20
N PRO A 30 8.89 -28.85 10.35
CA PRO A 30 10.26 -28.34 10.45
C PRO A 30 11.34 -29.32 10.00
N ARG A 31 10.99 -30.60 9.82
CA ARG A 31 11.89 -31.62 9.24
C ARG A 31 11.98 -31.53 7.72
N ASN A 32 11.06 -30.82 7.07
CA ASN A 32 11.09 -30.59 5.62
C ASN A 32 12.03 -29.42 5.30
N PRO A 33 13.20 -29.64 4.69
CA PRO A 33 14.13 -28.56 4.37
C PRO A 33 13.58 -27.59 3.32
N ALA A 34 12.58 -28.01 2.54
CA ALA A 34 11.95 -27.18 1.52
C ALA A 34 11.08 -26.07 2.11
N VAL A 35 10.65 -26.17 3.38
CA VAL A 35 9.93 -25.10 4.09
C VAL A 35 10.75 -23.79 4.15
N ILE A 36 12.07 -23.88 4.22
CA ILE A 36 12.92 -22.68 4.15
C ILE A 36 12.81 -22.02 2.79
N ALA A 37 12.81 -22.80 1.71
CA ALA A 37 12.68 -22.28 0.35
C ALA A 37 11.30 -21.66 0.12
N ASP A 38 10.25 -22.23 0.69
CA ASP A 38 8.89 -21.73 0.65
C ASP A 38 8.78 -20.36 1.35
N ASN A 39 9.23 -20.27 2.58
CA ASN A 39 9.27 -19.00 3.32
C ASN A 39 10.11 -17.91 2.62
N VAL A 40 11.22 -18.28 1.98
CA VAL A 40 12.01 -17.35 1.17
C VAL A 40 11.23 -16.94 -0.08
N GLY A 41 10.50 -17.88 -0.70
CA GLY A 41 9.62 -17.64 -1.83
C GLY A 41 8.58 -16.59 -1.53
N ASP A 42 7.88 -16.69 -0.41
CA ASP A 42 6.90 -15.69 0.05
C ASP A 42 7.51 -14.30 0.18
N ASN A 43 8.71 -14.19 0.75
CA ASN A 43 9.41 -12.91 0.84
C ASN A 43 9.78 -12.35 -0.55
N VAL A 44 10.15 -13.19 -1.50
CA VAL A 44 10.49 -12.76 -2.87
C VAL A 44 9.23 -12.36 -3.64
N GLY A 45 8.17 -13.15 -3.56
CA GLY A 45 6.92 -12.92 -4.30
C GLY A 45 6.05 -11.83 -3.68
N ASP A 46 5.71 -12.01 -2.42
CA ASP A 46 4.68 -11.21 -1.77
C ASP A 46 5.23 -9.91 -1.16
N VAL A 47 6.48 -9.89 -0.72
CA VAL A 47 7.09 -8.67 -0.21
C VAL A 47 7.83 -7.92 -1.33
N ALA A 48 8.86 -8.49 -1.92
CA ALA A 48 9.67 -7.79 -2.92
C ALA A 48 8.93 -7.61 -4.26
N GLY A 49 8.27 -8.66 -4.76
CA GLY A 49 7.55 -8.64 -6.03
C GLY A 49 6.33 -7.74 -6.00
N MET A 50 5.46 -7.89 -5.00
CA MET A 50 4.28 -7.01 -4.84
C MET A 50 4.67 -5.59 -4.45
N GLY A 51 5.67 -5.42 -3.60
CA GLY A 51 6.15 -4.10 -3.20
C GLY A 51 6.62 -3.27 -4.39
N SER A 52 7.35 -3.87 -5.35
CA SER A 52 7.79 -3.18 -6.56
C SER A 52 6.62 -2.81 -7.49
N ASP A 53 5.61 -3.66 -7.61
CA ASP A 53 4.40 -3.43 -8.40
C ASP A 53 3.56 -2.26 -7.83
N ILE A 54 3.38 -2.25 -6.51
CA ILE A 54 2.68 -1.17 -5.81
C ILE A 54 3.45 0.15 -5.95
N PHE A 55 4.78 0.12 -5.84
CA PHE A 55 5.61 1.31 -6.00
C PHE A 55 5.49 1.90 -7.41
N GLU A 56 5.51 1.08 -8.46
CA GLU A 56 5.30 1.52 -9.84
C GLU A 56 3.95 2.19 -10.02
N SER A 57 2.87 1.55 -9.54
CA SER A 57 1.51 2.08 -9.62
C SER A 57 1.35 3.40 -8.84
N TYR A 58 1.99 3.50 -7.69
CA TYR A 58 2.02 4.70 -6.87
C TYR A 58 2.72 5.88 -7.59
N CYS A 59 3.89 5.63 -8.15
CA CYS A 59 4.61 6.64 -8.96
C CYS A 59 3.81 7.04 -10.20
N GLY A 60 3.19 6.08 -10.89
CA GLY A 60 2.32 6.34 -12.03
C GLY A 60 1.13 7.23 -11.69
N ALA A 61 0.48 6.98 -10.56
CA ALA A 61 -0.64 7.81 -10.07
C ALA A 61 -0.20 9.25 -9.74
N MET A 62 0.96 9.43 -9.12
CA MET A 62 1.53 10.77 -8.87
C MET A 62 1.82 11.51 -10.18
N ILE A 63 2.50 10.87 -11.12
CA ILE A 63 2.82 11.47 -12.43
C ILE A 63 1.54 11.84 -13.19
N ALA A 64 0.55 10.97 -13.20
CA ALA A 64 -0.74 11.24 -13.84
C ALA A 64 -1.46 12.43 -13.20
N SER A 65 -1.48 12.54 -11.88
CA SER A 65 -2.08 13.67 -11.17
C SER A 65 -1.35 15.00 -11.48
N MET A 66 -0.02 14.97 -11.52
CA MET A 66 0.79 16.14 -11.89
C MET A 66 0.57 16.56 -13.36
N ALA A 67 0.47 15.59 -14.28
CA ALA A 67 0.20 15.84 -15.69
C ALA A 67 -1.20 16.43 -15.91
N LEU A 68 -2.21 15.93 -15.18
CA LEU A 68 -3.55 16.50 -15.18
C LEU A 68 -3.53 17.97 -14.73
N ALA A 69 -2.89 18.27 -13.61
CA ALA A 69 -2.75 19.64 -13.11
C ALA A 69 -2.03 20.55 -14.13
N ALA A 70 -1.01 20.03 -14.84
CA ALA A 70 -0.31 20.75 -15.89
C ALA A 70 -1.21 21.11 -17.08
N SER A 71 -2.12 20.23 -17.45
CA SER A 71 -3.00 20.36 -18.62
C SER A 71 -4.32 21.10 -18.34
N MET A 72 -4.63 21.41 -17.08
CA MET A 72 -5.88 22.09 -16.70
C MET A 72 -6.01 23.48 -17.29
N SER A 73 -7.25 23.84 -17.67
CA SER A 73 -7.58 25.23 -18.09
C SER A 73 -7.52 26.18 -16.89
N MET A 74 -7.32 27.47 -17.16
CA MET A 74 -7.31 28.49 -16.10
C MET A 74 -8.62 28.54 -15.32
N ALA A 75 -9.76 28.37 -15.96
CA ALA A 75 -11.06 28.34 -15.30
C ALA A 75 -11.18 27.17 -14.33
N SER A 76 -10.65 25.99 -14.69
CA SER A 76 -10.62 24.82 -13.80
C SER A 76 -9.68 25.00 -12.61
N LEU A 77 -8.52 25.64 -12.83
CA LEU A 77 -7.57 25.96 -11.76
C LEU A 77 -8.19 26.92 -10.73
N GLU A 78 -8.88 27.95 -11.20
CA GLU A 78 -9.54 28.93 -10.36
C GLU A 78 -10.66 28.30 -9.50
N SER A 79 -11.41 27.36 -10.06
CA SER A 79 -12.42 26.60 -9.33
C SER A 79 -11.85 25.71 -8.21
N LEU A 80 -10.60 25.24 -8.36
CA LEU A 80 -9.89 24.43 -7.36
C LEU A 80 -9.14 25.28 -6.32
N GLY A 81 -9.13 26.62 -6.48
CA GLY A 81 -8.57 27.56 -5.50
C GLY A 81 -7.04 27.56 -5.43
N GLY A 82 -6.34 26.88 -6.34
CA GLY A 82 -4.89 26.77 -6.32
C GLY A 82 -4.21 27.31 -7.57
N ASP A 83 -3.00 27.80 -7.42
CA ASP A 83 -2.11 28.04 -8.54
C ASP A 83 -1.68 26.72 -9.18
N ARG A 84 -1.36 26.74 -10.48
CA ARG A 84 -0.95 25.53 -11.22
C ARG A 84 0.25 24.85 -10.57
N GLY A 85 1.22 25.60 -10.09
CA GLY A 85 2.40 25.07 -9.41
C GLY A 85 2.03 24.37 -8.10
N VAL A 86 1.08 24.90 -7.35
CA VAL A 86 0.56 24.30 -6.10
C VAL A 86 -0.12 22.97 -6.39
N LEU A 87 -1.00 22.92 -7.40
CA LEU A 87 -1.71 21.68 -7.75
C LEU A 87 -0.78 20.60 -8.33
N GLN A 88 0.26 20.99 -9.06
CA GLN A 88 1.30 20.07 -9.53
C GLN A 88 2.14 19.50 -8.39
N PHE A 89 2.46 20.30 -7.37
CA PHE A 89 3.25 19.87 -6.23
C PHE A 89 2.44 19.06 -5.22
N MET A 90 1.12 19.22 -5.19
CA MET A 90 0.22 18.61 -4.21
C MET A 90 0.34 17.07 -4.11
N PRO A 91 0.42 16.29 -5.22
CA PRO A 91 0.61 14.84 -5.12
C PRO A 91 1.88 14.44 -4.36
N LEU A 92 2.97 15.19 -4.52
CA LEU A 92 4.22 14.96 -3.80
C LEU A 92 4.11 15.31 -2.32
N ALA A 93 3.42 16.40 -1.99
CA ALA A 93 3.16 16.79 -0.60
C ALA A 93 2.29 15.76 0.12
N LEU A 94 1.24 15.26 -0.53
CA LEU A 94 0.38 14.19 -0.01
C LEU A 94 1.14 12.87 0.12
N ALA A 95 1.98 12.53 -0.84
CA ALA A 95 2.84 11.35 -0.80
C ALA A 95 3.80 11.39 0.39
N SER A 96 4.45 12.53 0.62
CA SER A 96 5.35 12.73 1.77
C SER A 96 4.61 12.62 3.10
N THR A 97 3.42 13.19 3.18
CA THR A 97 2.53 13.07 4.35
C THR A 97 2.12 11.62 4.58
N GLY A 98 1.75 10.91 3.51
CA GLY A 98 1.41 9.48 3.54
C GLY A 98 2.56 8.60 4.04
N LEU A 99 3.79 8.91 3.63
CA LEU A 99 4.98 8.22 4.13
C LEU A 99 5.12 8.34 5.64
N VAL A 100 4.97 9.55 6.18
CA VAL A 100 5.04 9.79 7.64
C VAL A 100 3.92 9.02 8.35
N CYS A 101 2.69 9.09 7.86
CA CYS A 101 1.55 8.35 8.43
C CYS A 101 1.76 6.83 8.37
N SER A 102 2.34 6.32 7.30
CA SER A 102 2.69 4.90 7.13
C SER A 102 3.74 4.45 8.16
N LEU A 103 4.77 5.27 8.42
CA LEU A 103 5.75 4.97 9.47
C LEU A 103 5.10 4.91 10.84
N LEU A 104 4.17 5.81 11.15
CA LEU A 104 3.38 5.76 12.40
C LEU A 104 2.51 4.49 12.46
N GLY A 105 1.92 4.07 11.33
CA GLY A 105 1.18 2.82 11.21
C GLY A 105 2.05 1.60 11.53
N ILE A 106 3.24 1.51 10.96
CA ILE A 106 4.20 0.44 11.23
C ILE A 106 4.60 0.40 12.72
N LEU A 107 4.86 1.56 13.30
CA LEU A 107 5.17 1.65 14.74
C LEU A 107 3.99 1.17 15.60
N SER A 108 2.75 1.51 15.24
CA SER A 108 1.56 1.04 15.96
C SER A 108 1.39 -0.47 15.88
N VAL A 109 1.59 -1.08 14.71
CA VAL A 109 1.56 -2.55 14.55
C VAL A 109 2.59 -3.21 15.47
N ARG A 110 3.80 -2.67 15.53
CA ARG A 110 4.87 -3.18 16.40
C ARG A 110 4.51 -3.08 17.89
N MET A 111 3.82 -2.02 18.30
CA MET A 111 3.35 -1.86 19.69
C MET A 111 2.24 -2.85 20.04
N PHE A 112 1.41 -3.24 19.09
CA PHE A 112 0.32 -4.19 19.26
C PHE A 112 0.69 -5.63 18.89
N ALA A 113 1.96 -5.93 18.66
CA ALA A 113 2.46 -7.25 18.27
C ALA A 113 2.11 -8.39 19.25
N ASN A 114 1.74 -8.07 20.49
CA ASN A 114 1.28 -9.04 21.50
C ASN A 114 -0.16 -9.53 21.29
N LYS A 115 -0.91 -8.94 20.35
CA LYS A 115 -2.24 -9.37 19.93
C LYS A 115 -2.13 -10.28 18.69
N SER A 116 -3.27 -10.83 18.23
CA SER A 116 -3.28 -11.58 16.97
C SER A 116 -2.76 -10.70 15.82
N ALA A 117 -1.97 -11.27 14.93
CA ALA A 117 -1.33 -10.55 13.81
C ALA A 117 -2.35 -9.80 12.94
N ASP A 118 -3.49 -10.43 12.63
CA ASP A 118 -4.57 -9.86 11.84
C ASP A 118 -5.15 -8.57 12.46
N VAL A 119 -5.39 -8.61 13.78
CA VAL A 119 -5.92 -7.46 14.51
C VAL A 119 -4.89 -6.32 14.52
N ALA A 120 -3.61 -6.61 14.73
CA ALA A 120 -2.56 -5.59 14.73
C ALA A 120 -2.40 -4.94 13.35
N LEU A 121 -2.44 -5.72 12.27
CA LEU A 121 -2.37 -5.23 10.89
C LEU A 121 -3.57 -4.36 10.52
N ARG A 122 -4.79 -4.80 10.83
CA ARG A 122 -6.00 -4.01 10.57
C ARG A 122 -6.01 -2.68 11.33
N PHE A 123 -5.66 -2.69 12.60
CA PHE A 123 -5.55 -1.45 13.38
C PHE A 123 -4.46 -0.52 12.84
N GLY A 124 -3.31 -1.06 12.43
CA GLY A 124 -2.24 -0.27 11.81
C GLY A 124 -2.66 0.36 10.49
N THR A 125 -3.31 -0.41 9.60
CA THR A 125 -3.74 0.05 8.28
C THR A 125 -4.87 1.07 8.36
N ILE A 126 -5.93 0.77 9.11
CA ILE A 126 -7.07 1.68 9.26
C ILE A 126 -6.66 2.92 10.04
N GLY A 127 -5.87 2.74 11.12
CA GLY A 127 -5.39 3.85 11.95
C GLY A 127 -4.51 4.82 11.16
N SER A 128 -3.54 4.32 10.40
CA SER A 128 -2.69 5.17 9.55
C SER A 128 -3.49 5.88 8.46
N SER A 129 -4.51 5.24 7.90
CA SER A 129 -5.39 5.85 6.89
C SER A 129 -6.23 6.99 7.48
N VAL A 130 -6.76 6.84 8.68
CA VAL A 130 -7.50 7.90 9.39
C VAL A 130 -6.60 9.09 9.69
N VAL A 131 -5.39 8.82 10.19
CA VAL A 131 -4.39 9.87 10.46
C VAL A 131 -4.00 10.58 9.16
N PHE A 132 -3.82 9.84 8.07
CA PHE A 132 -3.52 10.41 6.76
C PHE A 132 -4.64 11.31 6.26
N ILE A 133 -5.91 10.90 6.35
CA ILE A 133 -7.06 11.71 5.92
C ILE A 133 -7.11 13.04 6.69
N ALA A 134 -6.88 13.00 8.00
CA ALA A 134 -6.81 14.20 8.82
C ALA A 134 -5.62 15.10 8.44
N ALA A 135 -4.43 14.52 8.27
CA ALA A 135 -3.22 15.26 7.89
C ALA A 135 -3.36 15.86 6.47
N ALA A 136 -3.97 15.13 5.53
CA ALA A 136 -4.24 15.60 4.18
C ALA A 136 -5.14 16.85 4.17
N TYR A 137 -6.11 16.93 5.07
CA TYR A 137 -6.93 18.13 5.23
C TYR A 137 -6.07 19.37 5.55
N PHE A 138 -5.16 19.24 6.50
CA PHE A 138 -4.27 20.34 6.86
C PHE A 138 -3.32 20.72 5.74
N VAL A 139 -2.76 19.73 5.03
CA VAL A 139 -1.85 20.00 3.90
C VAL A 139 -2.60 20.71 2.78
N ILE A 140 -3.76 20.22 2.36
CA ILE A 140 -4.55 20.79 1.27
C ILE A 140 -5.00 22.21 1.59
N THR A 141 -5.49 22.44 2.81
CA THR A 141 -5.91 23.79 3.26
C THR A 141 -4.74 24.76 3.39
N SER A 142 -3.58 24.31 3.88
CA SER A 142 -2.37 25.15 3.98
C SER A 142 -1.81 25.53 2.60
N MET A 143 -2.03 24.71 1.59
CA MET A 143 -1.66 24.99 0.20
C MET A 143 -2.69 25.86 -0.55
N GLY A 144 -3.79 26.24 0.09
CA GLY A 144 -4.82 27.13 -0.46
C GLY A 144 -5.79 26.46 -1.43
N ALA A 145 -5.78 25.13 -1.55
CA ALA A 145 -6.72 24.41 -2.40
C ALA A 145 -8.10 24.24 -1.74
N THR A 146 -9.13 24.11 -2.58
CA THR A 146 -10.52 23.94 -2.12
C THR A 146 -10.72 22.61 -1.41
N SER A 147 -11.70 22.58 -0.50
CA SER A 147 -12.14 21.36 0.21
C SER A 147 -12.57 20.23 -0.75
N GLY A 148 -12.95 20.54 -1.99
CA GLY A 148 -13.26 19.55 -3.02
C GLY A 148 -12.11 18.58 -3.30
N VAL A 149 -10.88 19.06 -3.26
CA VAL A 149 -9.68 18.21 -3.43
C VAL A 149 -9.53 17.24 -2.26
N TRP A 150 -9.78 17.71 -1.04
CA TRP A 150 -9.77 16.82 0.13
C TRP A 150 -10.86 15.76 0.07
N PHE A 151 -12.09 16.11 -0.37
CA PHE A 151 -13.14 15.12 -0.56
C PHE A 151 -12.75 14.04 -1.59
N ALA A 152 -12.05 14.39 -2.66
CA ALA A 152 -11.53 13.43 -3.63
C ALA A 152 -10.54 12.46 -2.99
N VAL A 153 -9.61 12.96 -2.16
CA VAL A 153 -8.67 12.15 -1.39
C VAL A 153 -9.39 11.22 -0.41
N LEU A 154 -10.40 11.74 0.29
CA LEU A 154 -11.22 10.97 1.23
C LEU A 154 -11.94 9.80 0.54
N VAL A 155 -12.60 10.07 -0.60
CA VAL A 155 -13.29 9.03 -1.38
C VAL A 155 -12.32 7.98 -1.90
N GLY A 156 -11.14 8.40 -2.38
CA GLY A 156 -10.08 7.50 -2.82
C GLY A 156 -9.57 6.61 -1.68
N ALA A 157 -9.33 7.19 -0.50
CA ALA A 157 -8.87 6.45 0.67
C ALA A 157 -9.90 5.43 1.16
N ILE A 158 -11.17 5.82 1.23
CA ILE A 158 -12.28 4.91 1.61
C ILE A 158 -12.41 3.79 0.56
N GLY A 159 -12.37 4.13 -0.73
CA GLY A 159 -12.40 3.15 -1.80
C GLY A 159 -11.26 2.13 -1.69
N GLY A 160 -10.04 2.58 -1.42
CA GLY A 160 -8.88 1.71 -1.20
C GLY A 160 -9.06 0.77 0.00
N ILE A 161 -9.57 1.27 1.13
CA ILE A 161 -9.86 0.46 2.31
C ILE A 161 -10.93 -0.59 2.00
N VAL A 162 -12.02 -0.22 1.32
CA VAL A 162 -13.10 -1.15 0.95
C VAL A 162 -12.58 -2.25 0.02
N VAL A 163 -11.80 -1.89 -1.01
CA VAL A 163 -11.18 -2.88 -1.90
C VAL A 163 -10.26 -3.80 -1.11
N GLY A 164 -9.42 -3.27 -0.22
CA GLY A 164 -8.56 -4.07 0.64
C GLY A 164 -9.33 -5.07 1.48
N LEU A 165 -10.41 -4.64 2.13
CA LEU A 165 -11.25 -5.52 2.96
C LEU A 165 -11.98 -6.59 2.13
N VAL A 166 -12.44 -6.26 0.93
CA VAL A 166 -13.12 -7.23 0.04
C VAL A 166 -12.14 -8.27 -0.51
N THR A 167 -10.90 -7.89 -0.78
CA THR A 167 -9.87 -8.82 -1.30
C THR A 167 -9.27 -9.72 -0.22
N GLU A 168 -9.47 -9.40 1.06
CA GLU A 168 -9.03 -10.20 2.20
C GLU A 168 -10.02 -11.36 2.52
N TYR A 169 -11.23 -11.31 1.95
CA TYR A 169 -12.28 -12.33 2.06
C TYR A 169 -12.27 -13.28 0.87
#